data_91c239830759cf857fe4e4ad85694385
#
_entry.id   91c239830759cf857fe4e4ad85694385
#
_cell.length_a   1.000
_cell.length_b   1.000
_cell.length_c   1.000
_cell.angle_alpha   90.00
_cell.angle_beta   90.00
_cell.angle_gamma   90.00
#
_symmetry.space_group_name_H-M   'P 1'
#
loop_
_entity.id
_entity.type
_entity.pdbx_description
1 polymer ?
#
loop_
_entity_poly.entity_id
_entity_poly.type
_entity_poly.pdbx_seq_one_letter_code
_entity_poly.pdbx_strand_id
1 'polypeptide(L)'
;AKAMKVTFIGATHEVTGSFSLLEVGNSAFLVDCGMEQGENRFENIPLPVNPAELSCVLLTHAHIDHSGYLPLLYKNGFRGTVYATESTASLCQIMLRDSAHIQESEAEWKNRKARRAGRPEAEALYTMADAEGVLSRFRPCPYNKLTAVGEGVAVRFTDIGHLLGSAAI
;
A
#
# COMPACT_ATOMS: atom_id res chain seq x y z
N ALA A 1 8.65 14.26 -24.94
CA ALA A 1 8.65 13.30 -23.83
C ALA A 1 7.69 13.83 -22.75
N LYS A 2 6.83 12.97 -22.15
CA LYS A 2 6.01 13.36 -20.99
C LYS A 2 6.96 13.65 -19.83
N ALA A 3 6.73 14.72 -19.09
CA ALA A 3 7.48 15.00 -17.85
C ALA A 3 7.20 13.87 -16.85
N MET A 4 8.23 13.42 -16.16
CA MET A 4 8.14 12.41 -15.11
C MET A 4 8.71 12.99 -13.81
N LYS A 5 7.99 12.78 -12.71
CA LYS A 5 8.41 13.22 -11.38
C LYS A 5 8.25 12.07 -10.40
N VAL A 6 9.22 11.89 -9.55
CA VAL A 6 9.16 10.94 -8.42
C VAL A 6 9.18 11.75 -7.13
N THR A 7 8.24 11.44 -6.23
CA THR A 7 8.17 12.01 -4.88
C THR A 7 8.27 10.88 -3.88
N PHE A 8 9.31 10.88 -3.06
CA PHE A 8 9.47 9.93 -1.96
C PHE A 8 8.60 10.41 -0.79
N ILE A 9 7.63 9.59 -0.40
CA ILE A 9 6.66 9.89 0.67
C ILE A 9 7.13 9.28 1.98
N GLY A 10 7.63 8.05 1.94
CA GLY A 10 8.09 7.30 3.10
C GLY A 10 9.40 6.58 2.87
N ALA A 11 9.91 5.94 3.93
CA ALA A 11 11.23 5.31 4.00
C ALA A 11 12.39 6.28 3.63
N THR A 12 12.19 7.58 3.84
CA THR A 12 13.21 8.59 3.63
C THR A 12 14.01 8.74 4.91
N HIS A 13 15.23 8.22 4.91
CA HIS A 13 16.13 8.09 6.07
C HIS A 13 15.69 7.02 7.10
N GLU A 14 14.67 6.23 6.81
CA GLU A 14 14.19 5.11 7.63
C GLU A 14 14.06 3.85 6.76
N VAL A 15 13.89 2.69 7.41
CA VAL A 15 13.83 1.39 6.70
C VAL A 15 12.40 1.03 6.32
N THR A 16 11.42 1.35 7.18
CA THR A 16 10.03 0.93 7.02
C THR A 16 9.14 2.05 6.46
N GLY A 17 7.99 1.67 5.92
CA GLY A 17 7.05 2.62 5.34
C GLY A 17 7.38 3.00 3.89
N SER A 18 7.87 2.06 3.08
CA SER A 18 8.17 2.31 1.66
C SER A 18 6.96 2.83 0.91
N PHE A 19 7.06 4.05 0.39
CA PHE A 19 5.95 4.75 -0.22
C PHE A 19 6.46 5.84 -1.17
N SER A 20 6.27 5.65 -2.47
CA SER A 20 6.73 6.62 -3.48
C SER A 20 5.63 6.93 -4.49
N LEU A 21 5.49 8.20 -4.84
CA LEU A 21 4.57 8.68 -5.88
C LEU A 21 5.35 8.91 -7.18
N LEU A 22 4.88 8.31 -8.26
CA LEU A 22 5.38 8.52 -9.61
C LEU A 22 4.29 9.24 -10.43
N GLU A 23 4.61 10.41 -10.93
CA GLU A 23 3.74 11.21 -11.80
C GLU A 23 4.30 11.18 -13.23
N VAL A 24 3.47 10.80 -14.21
CA VAL A 24 3.84 10.74 -15.64
C VAL A 24 2.76 11.40 -16.46
N GLY A 25 3.02 12.60 -16.95
CA GLY A 25 1.99 13.42 -17.59
C GLY A 25 0.85 13.72 -16.62
N ASN A 26 -0.36 13.28 -16.94
CA ASN A 26 -1.54 13.46 -16.09
C ASN A 26 -1.89 12.21 -15.24
N SER A 27 -1.03 11.20 -15.23
CA SER A 27 -1.26 9.96 -14.50
C SER A 27 -0.39 9.90 -13.24
N ALA A 28 -0.95 9.44 -12.14
CA ALA A 28 -0.28 9.25 -10.87
C ALA A 28 -0.31 7.77 -10.46
N PHE A 29 0.83 7.25 -10.06
CA PHE A 29 1.06 5.86 -9.69
C PHE A 29 1.76 5.82 -8.35
N LEU A 30 1.46 4.82 -7.51
CA LEU A 30 2.28 4.54 -6.34
C LEU A 30 3.22 3.36 -6.62
N VAL A 31 4.42 3.43 -6.09
CA VAL A 31 5.31 2.28 -5.91
C VAL A 31 5.37 2.03 -4.41
N ASP A 32 4.82 0.89 -4.00
CA ASP A 32 4.53 0.51 -2.63
C ASP A 32 3.54 1.46 -1.91
N CYS A 33 3.00 1.01 -0.81
CA CYS A 33 2.11 1.76 0.08
C CYS A 33 2.26 1.16 1.49
N GLY A 34 3.45 1.36 2.06
CA GLY A 34 3.92 0.67 3.25
C GLY A 34 3.50 1.34 4.55
N MET A 35 3.27 0.51 5.55
CA MET A 35 3.04 0.94 6.91
C MET A 35 4.38 1.15 7.62
N GLU A 36 4.53 2.26 8.32
CA GLU A 36 5.64 2.49 9.23
C GLU A 36 5.58 1.51 10.39
N GLN A 37 6.74 1.01 10.81
CA GLN A 37 6.85 0.04 11.90
C GLN A 37 7.95 0.48 12.89
N GLY A 38 7.66 0.31 14.18
CA GLY A 38 8.57 0.68 15.25
C GLY A 38 8.56 2.18 15.57
N GLU A 39 9.63 2.63 16.23
CA GLU A 39 9.84 4.04 16.55
C GLU A 39 10.58 4.72 15.38
N ASN A 40 9.83 5.35 14.49
CA ASN A 40 10.39 6.13 13.40
C ASN A 40 10.73 7.56 13.89
N ARG A 41 11.88 8.07 13.45
CA ARG A 41 12.27 9.47 13.66
C ARG A 41 11.73 10.38 12.57
N PHE A 42 11.49 9.82 11.39
CA PHE A 42 11.01 10.52 10.22
C PHE A 42 9.70 9.91 9.78
N GLU A 43 8.61 10.59 10.06
CA GLU A 43 7.28 10.16 9.64
C GLU A 43 7.08 10.30 8.14
N ASN A 44 6.27 9.44 7.56
CA ASN A 44 5.85 9.56 6.17
C ASN A 44 5.10 10.88 5.95
N ILE A 45 5.42 11.57 4.88
CA ILE A 45 4.66 12.77 4.52
C ILE A 45 3.26 12.39 4.02
N PRO A 46 2.25 13.26 4.18
CA PRO A 46 0.94 13.03 3.61
C PRO A 46 1.02 12.84 2.09
N LEU A 47 0.20 11.93 1.56
CA LEU A 47 0.09 11.71 0.12
C LEU A 47 -0.37 13.02 -0.56
N PRO A 48 0.41 13.60 -1.49
CA PRO A 48 0.13 14.91 -2.07
C PRO A 48 -0.96 14.92 -3.15
N VAL A 49 -1.57 13.75 -3.40
CA VAL A 49 -2.67 13.59 -4.37
C VAL A 49 -3.86 12.89 -3.70
N ASN A 50 -5.05 13.13 -4.23
CA ASN A 50 -6.23 12.42 -3.77
C ASN A 50 -6.12 10.93 -4.15
N PRO A 51 -6.27 9.98 -3.20
CA PRO A 51 -6.25 8.55 -3.51
C PRO A 51 -7.20 8.13 -4.64
N ALA A 52 -8.34 8.80 -4.80
CA ALA A 52 -9.28 8.54 -5.88
C ALA A 52 -8.74 8.88 -7.29
N GLU A 53 -7.71 9.71 -7.38
CA GLU A 53 -7.07 10.13 -8.65
C GLU A 53 -5.90 9.23 -9.04
N LEU A 54 -5.47 8.32 -8.16
CA LEU A 54 -4.40 7.37 -8.44
C LEU A 54 -4.82 6.36 -9.51
N SER A 55 -4.02 6.22 -10.53
CA SER A 55 -4.24 5.27 -11.62
C SER A 55 -4.06 3.83 -11.16
N CYS A 56 -2.98 3.56 -10.45
CA CYS A 56 -2.69 2.23 -9.89
C CYS A 56 -1.62 2.29 -8.79
N VAL A 57 -1.46 1.16 -8.11
CA VAL A 57 -0.33 0.87 -7.23
C VAL A 57 0.50 -0.25 -7.85
N LEU A 58 1.80 -0.09 -7.83
CA LEU A 58 2.81 -1.07 -8.24
C LEU A 58 3.46 -1.61 -6.98
N LEU A 59 3.15 -2.84 -6.59
CA LEU A 59 3.61 -3.42 -5.33
C LEU A 59 4.83 -4.31 -5.56
N THR A 60 5.94 -3.99 -4.91
CA THR A 60 7.20 -4.74 -5.05
C THR A 60 7.14 -6.11 -4.37
N HIS A 61 6.60 -6.19 -3.17
CA HIS A 61 6.41 -7.43 -2.41
C HIS A 61 5.43 -7.25 -1.24
N ALA A 62 5.13 -8.36 -0.54
CA ALA A 62 4.02 -8.43 0.40
C ALA A 62 4.31 -7.95 1.83
N HIS A 63 5.57 -7.63 2.21
CA HIS A 63 5.84 -7.14 3.56
C HIS A 63 4.98 -5.93 3.93
N ILE A 64 4.59 -5.84 5.20
CA ILE A 64 3.67 -4.81 5.71
C ILE A 64 4.23 -3.40 5.57
N ASP A 65 5.54 -3.22 5.69
CA ASP A 65 6.23 -1.95 5.44
C ASP A 65 6.29 -1.54 3.95
N HIS A 66 5.75 -2.38 3.04
CA HIS A 66 5.53 -2.10 1.62
C HIS A 66 4.06 -2.15 1.20
N SER A 67 3.20 -2.91 1.89
CA SER A 67 1.80 -3.15 1.51
C SER A 67 0.78 -2.70 2.54
N GLY A 68 1.19 -2.45 3.78
CA GLY A 68 0.30 -2.37 4.95
C GLY A 68 -0.68 -1.20 4.94
N TYR A 69 -0.45 -0.14 4.18
CA TYR A 69 -1.40 0.96 4.02
C TYR A 69 -2.31 0.83 2.79
N LEU A 70 -2.25 -0.26 2.04
CA LEU A 70 -3.19 -0.50 0.93
C LEU A 70 -4.66 -0.49 1.38
N PRO A 71 -5.07 -1.12 2.52
CA PRO A 71 -6.44 -1.01 2.99
C PRO A 71 -6.82 0.42 3.39
N LEU A 72 -5.91 1.18 4.00
CA LEU A 72 -6.13 2.59 4.32
C LEU A 72 -6.29 3.44 3.05
N LEU A 73 -5.48 3.18 2.03
CA LEU A 73 -5.60 3.84 0.74
C LEU A 73 -6.98 3.59 0.11
N TYR A 74 -7.49 2.36 0.20
CA TYR A 74 -8.83 2.00 -0.26
C TYR A 74 -9.92 2.70 0.56
N LYS A 75 -9.80 2.72 1.90
CA LYS A 75 -10.70 3.47 2.80
C LYS A 75 -10.79 4.94 2.39
N ASN A 76 -9.66 5.54 1.99
CA ASN A 76 -9.56 6.94 1.57
C ASN A 76 -9.94 7.19 0.09
N GLY A 77 -10.54 6.22 -0.59
CA GLY A 77 -11.15 6.43 -1.92
C GLY A 77 -10.42 5.82 -3.10
N PHE A 78 -9.25 5.19 -2.92
CA PHE A 78 -8.58 4.48 -4.02
C PHE A 78 -9.45 3.37 -4.60
N ARG A 79 -9.58 3.37 -5.93
CA ARG A 79 -10.36 2.36 -6.69
C ARG A 79 -9.61 1.82 -7.90
N GLY A 80 -8.34 2.22 -8.06
CA GLY A 80 -7.45 1.74 -9.12
C GLY A 80 -7.06 0.28 -8.98
N THR A 81 -6.15 -0.18 -9.80
CA THR A 81 -5.61 -1.53 -9.81
C THR A 81 -4.33 -1.61 -8.97
N VAL A 82 -4.15 -2.70 -8.22
CA VAL A 82 -2.88 -3.04 -7.57
C VAL A 82 -2.19 -4.11 -8.41
N TYR A 83 -1.11 -3.75 -9.08
CA TYR A 83 -0.29 -4.68 -9.85
C TYR A 83 0.80 -5.27 -8.97
N ALA A 84 0.92 -6.57 -8.94
CA ALA A 84 1.92 -7.33 -8.19
C ALA A 84 2.21 -8.65 -8.91
N THR A 85 3.26 -9.35 -8.52
CA THR A 85 3.45 -10.74 -8.97
C THR A 85 2.36 -11.64 -8.36
N GLU A 86 2.11 -12.80 -8.94
CA GLU A 86 1.09 -13.75 -8.46
C GLU A 86 1.34 -14.17 -7.01
N SER A 87 2.58 -14.48 -6.67
CA SER A 87 2.94 -14.90 -5.30
C SER A 87 2.78 -13.75 -4.30
N THR A 88 3.15 -12.52 -4.67
CA THR A 88 2.92 -11.33 -3.84
C THR A 88 1.42 -11.09 -3.62
N ALA A 89 0.60 -11.20 -4.67
CA ALA A 89 -0.85 -11.07 -4.56
C ALA A 89 -1.45 -12.16 -3.64
N SER A 90 -0.96 -13.39 -3.74
CA SER A 90 -1.40 -14.49 -2.86
C SER A 90 -1.01 -14.29 -1.41
N LEU A 91 0.21 -13.83 -1.13
CA LEU A 91 0.64 -13.50 0.24
C LEU A 91 -0.15 -12.34 0.84
N CYS A 92 -0.46 -11.31 0.06
CA CYS A 92 -1.27 -10.18 0.51
C CYS A 92 -2.69 -10.61 0.92
N GLN A 93 -3.25 -11.68 0.33
CA GLN A 93 -4.54 -12.25 0.76
C GLN A 93 -4.53 -12.67 2.24
N ILE A 94 -3.40 -13.11 2.74
CA ILE A 94 -3.23 -13.50 4.15
C ILE A 94 -2.83 -12.29 4.98
N MET A 95 -1.77 -11.60 4.58
CA MET A 95 -1.13 -10.57 5.39
C MET A 95 -2.02 -9.34 5.61
N LEU A 96 -2.77 -8.88 4.61
CA LEU A 96 -3.63 -7.71 4.76
C LEU A 96 -4.89 -8.00 5.58
N ARG A 97 -5.41 -9.23 5.52
CA ARG A 97 -6.51 -9.67 6.41
C ARG A 97 -6.04 -9.76 7.86
N ASP A 98 -4.88 -10.37 8.09
CA ASP A 98 -4.29 -10.46 9.42
C ASP A 98 -4.04 -9.07 10.00
N SER A 99 -3.44 -8.18 9.21
CA SER A 99 -3.21 -6.80 9.59
C SER A 99 -4.51 -6.05 9.93
N ALA A 100 -5.58 -6.22 9.13
CA ALA A 100 -6.88 -5.62 9.42
C ALA A 100 -7.47 -6.15 10.74
N HIS A 101 -7.40 -7.46 10.96
CA HIS A 101 -7.83 -8.06 12.22
C HIS A 101 -7.08 -7.49 13.44
N ILE A 102 -5.77 -7.30 13.30
CA ILE A 102 -4.94 -6.67 14.36
C ILE A 102 -5.41 -5.23 14.61
N GLN A 103 -5.62 -4.42 13.56
CA GLN A 103 -6.08 -3.04 13.69
C GLN A 103 -7.43 -2.93 14.41
N GLU A 104 -8.39 -3.79 14.03
CA GLU A 104 -9.72 -3.82 14.67
C GLU A 104 -9.64 -4.28 16.13
N SER A 105 -8.85 -5.33 16.42
CA SER A 105 -8.65 -5.85 17.76
C SER A 105 -7.98 -4.85 18.70
N GLU A 106 -6.97 -4.12 18.21
CA GLU A 106 -6.30 -3.05 18.97
C GLU A 106 -7.24 -1.88 19.27
N ALA A 107 -8.03 -1.46 18.28
CA ALA A 107 -9.02 -0.41 18.46
C ALA A 107 -10.05 -0.81 19.53
N GLU A 108 -10.57 -2.03 19.46
CA GLU A 108 -11.52 -2.55 20.44
C GLU A 108 -10.92 -2.60 21.85
N TRP A 109 -9.68 -3.06 21.98
CA TRP A 109 -8.97 -3.10 23.27
C TRP A 109 -8.77 -1.69 23.85
N LYS A 110 -8.34 -0.72 23.05
CA LYS A 110 -8.20 0.69 23.42
C LYS A 110 -9.55 1.27 23.82
N ASN A 111 -10.62 0.96 23.10
CA ASN A 111 -11.98 1.44 23.35
C ASN A 111 -12.58 0.88 24.64
N ARG A 112 -12.31 -0.39 24.99
CA ARG A 112 -12.70 -0.93 26.33
C ARG A 112 -12.08 -0.12 27.46
N LYS A 113 -10.82 0.32 27.32
CA LYS A 113 -10.16 1.19 28.31
C LYS A 113 -10.72 2.62 28.29
N ALA A 114 -10.97 3.17 27.11
CA ALA A 114 -11.54 4.52 26.94
C ALA A 114 -12.92 4.61 27.59
N ARG A 115 -13.82 3.64 27.34
CA ARG A 115 -15.15 3.57 27.98
C ARG A 115 -15.07 3.57 29.50
N ARG A 116 -14.18 2.78 30.08
CA ARG A 116 -13.98 2.75 31.55
C ARG A 116 -13.47 4.06 32.12
N ALA A 117 -12.76 4.85 31.31
CA ALA A 117 -12.19 6.14 31.70
C ALA A 117 -13.04 7.35 31.28
N GLY A 118 -14.22 7.14 30.67
CA GLY A 118 -15.07 8.20 30.16
C GLY A 118 -14.44 9.01 29.02
N ARG A 119 -13.56 8.38 28.21
CA ARG A 119 -12.87 9.00 27.08
C ARG A 119 -13.54 8.62 25.76
N PRO A 120 -13.39 9.44 24.70
CA PRO A 120 -13.87 9.11 23.36
C PRO A 120 -13.24 7.82 22.85
N GLU A 121 -14.00 7.06 22.07
CA GLU A 121 -13.53 5.89 21.36
C GLU A 121 -12.79 6.27 20.07
N ALA A 122 -11.80 5.49 19.69
CA ALA A 122 -11.05 5.64 18.46
C ALA A 122 -11.50 4.59 17.42
N GLU A 123 -11.54 4.97 16.16
CA GLU A 123 -11.76 4.03 15.07
C GLU A 123 -10.48 3.24 14.76
N ALA A 124 -10.65 2.03 14.22
CA ALA A 124 -9.54 1.29 13.62
C ALA A 124 -8.98 2.09 12.44
N LEU A 125 -7.67 2.00 12.22
CA LEU A 125 -7.00 2.66 11.09
C LEU A 125 -7.69 2.28 9.77
N TYR A 126 -7.99 1.00 9.61
CA TYR A 126 -8.84 0.42 8.57
C TYR A 126 -9.47 -0.88 9.08
N THR A 127 -10.43 -1.39 8.33
CA THR A 127 -11.23 -2.55 8.70
C THR A 127 -10.99 -3.75 7.78
N MET A 128 -11.53 -4.91 8.15
CA MET A 128 -11.55 -6.07 7.27
C MET A 128 -12.24 -5.78 5.93
N ALA A 129 -13.30 -4.96 5.93
CA ALA A 129 -13.98 -4.57 4.69
C ALA A 129 -13.07 -3.75 3.75
N ASP A 130 -12.21 -2.89 4.31
CA ASP A 130 -11.23 -2.12 3.54
C ASP A 130 -10.16 -3.03 2.95
N ALA A 131 -9.69 -4.02 3.71
CA ALA A 131 -8.75 -5.03 3.23
C ALA A 131 -9.35 -5.87 2.09
N GLU A 132 -10.56 -6.40 2.25
CA GLU A 132 -11.26 -7.14 1.18
C GLU A 132 -11.48 -6.26 -0.05
N GLY A 133 -11.82 -4.99 0.16
CA GLY A 133 -12.01 -4.03 -0.92
C GLY A 133 -10.75 -3.85 -1.76
N VAL A 134 -9.60 -3.61 -1.16
CA VAL A 134 -8.34 -3.45 -1.90
C VAL A 134 -7.84 -4.77 -2.49
N LEU A 135 -8.02 -5.90 -1.80
CA LEU A 135 -7.66 -7.23 -2.31
C LEU A 135 -8.40 -7.58 -3.60
N SER A 136 -9.65 -7.12 -3.76
CA SER A 136 -10.42 -7.28 -5.01
C SER A 136 -9.82 -6.50 -6.19
N ARG A 137 -8.90 -5.57 -5.96
CA ARG A 137 -8.23 -4.74 -6.97
C ARG A 137 -6.90 -5.30 -7.46
N PHE A 138 -6.42 -6.40 -6.88
CA PHE A 138 -5.17 -7.01 -7.29
C PHE A 138 -5.26 -7.60 -8.69
N ARG A 139 -4.23 -7.33 -9.49
CA ARG A 139 -4.01 -7.91 -10.81
C ARG A 139 -2.61 -8.51 -10.89
N PRO A 140 -2.49 -9.84 -10.87
CA PRO A 140 -1.21 -10.52 -10.99
C PRO A 140 -0.51 -10.23 -12.31
N CYS A 141 0.81 -10.02 -12.25
CA CYS A 141 1.68 -9.79 -13.39
C CYS A 141 2.78 -10.85 -13.43
N PRO A 142 3.09 -11.41 -14.60
CA PRO A 142 4.20 -12.35 -14.75
C PRO A 142 5.54 -11.61 -14.68
N TYR A 143 6.56 -12.29 -14.18
CA TYR A 143 7.94 -11.79 -14.24
C TYR A 143 8.41 -11.57 -15.69
N ASN A 144 9.29 -10.60 -15.86
CA ASN A 144 10.03 -10.29 -17.08
C ASN A 144 9.17 -9.95 -18.32
N LYS A 145 7.86 -9.72 -18.14
CA LYS A 145 6.96 -9.26 -19.20
C LYS A 145 6.57 -7.81 -18.99
N LEU A 146 6.52 -7.04 -20.08
CA LEU A 146 5.98 -5.69 -20.04
C LEU A 146 4.45 -5.76 -19.85
N THR A 147 3.96 -5.04 -18.86
CA THR A 147 2.53 -4.89 -18.56
C THR A 147 2.16 -3.42 -18.69
N ALA A 148 1.22 -3.10 -19.55
CA ALA A 148 0.68 -1.75 -19.65
C ALA A 148 -0.17 -1.43 -18.41
N VAL A 149 0.14 -0.32 -17.73
CA VAL A 149 -0.52 0.12 -16.50
C VAL A 149 -1.19 1.48 -16.61
N GLY A 150 -0.99 2.17 -17.72
CA GLY A 150 -1.58 3.46 -18.04
C GLY A 150 -1.23 3.89 -19.46
N GLU A 151 -1.76 5.03 -19.90
CA GLU A 151 -1.52 5.55 -21.25
C GLU A 151 -0.04 5.91 -21.44
N GLY A 152 0.64 5.12 -22.25
CA GLY A 152 2.08 5.26 -22.54
C GLY A 152 2.99 4.86 -21.39
N VAL A 153 2.47 4.15 -20.38
CA VAL A 153 3.24 3.63 -19.25
C VAL A 153 3.14 2.11 -19.20
N ALA A 154 4.29 1.44 -19.24
CA ALA A 154 4.40 0.01 -19.05
C ALA A 154 5.46 -0.31 -18.00
N VAL A 155 5.24 -1.37 -17.23
CA VAL A 155 6.14 -1.82 -16.17
C VAL A 155 6.59 -3.25 -16.42
N ARG A 156 7.71 -3.61 -15.82
CA ARG A 156 8.23 -4.98 -15.80
C ARG A 156 8.61 -5.32 -14.36
N PHE A 157 8.10 -6.45 -13.89
CA PHE A 157 8.49 -7.02 -12.61
C PHE A 157 9.66 -7.99 -12.82
N THR A 158 10.79 -7.74 -12.16
CA THR A 158 11.99 -8.57 -12.26
C THR A 158 12.30 -9.16 -10.90
N ASP A 159 12.48 -10.47 -10.84
CA ASP A 159 12.78 -11.19 -9.59
C ASP A 159 14.10 -10.70 -8.97
N ILE A 160 14.09 -10.49 -7.67
CA ILE A 160 15.23 -10.02 -6.86
C ILE A 160 15.59 -10.95 -5.71
N GLY A 161 14.89 -12.08 -5.54
CA GLY A 161 15.23 -13.14 -4.57
C GLY A 161 15.08 -12.79 -3.09
N HIS A 162 14.38 -11.68 -2.75
CA HIS A 162 14.21 -11.25 -1.36
C HIS A 162 13.17 -12.09 -0.61
N LEU A 163 12.02 -12.30 -1.21
CA LEU A 163 10.85 -12.99 -0.70
C LEU A 163 10.13 -13.64 -1.87
N LEU A 164 9.36 -14.69 -1.63
CA LEU A 164 8.56 -15.30 -2.68
C LEU A 164 7.64 -14.25 -3.34
N GLY A 165 7.83 -14.05 -4.62
CA GLY A 165 7.07 -13.06 -5.39
C GLY A 165 7.69 -11.66 -5.44
N SER A 166 8.73 -11.36 -4.68
CA SER A 166 9.33 -10.02 -4.68
C SER A 166 9.93 -9.65 -6.03
N ALA A 167 9.81 -8.38 -6.37
CA ALA A 167 10.28 -7.86 -7.65
C ALA A 167 10.81 -6.44 -7.53
N ALA A 168 11.84 -6.14 -8.34
CA ALA A 168 12.11 -4.78 -8.78
C ALA A 168 11.14 -4.40 -9.91
N ILE A 169 10.80 -3.12 -9.98
CA ILE A 169 9.87 -2.60 -10.97
C ILE A 169 10.60 -1.62 -11.89
#